data_80ebbd9890b5f4663df1dbff40d70473
#
_entry.id   80ebbd9890b5f4663df1dbff40d70473
#
_cell.length_a   1.000
_cell.length_b   1.000
_cell.length_c   1.000
_cell.angle_alpha   90.00
_cell.angle_beta   90.00
_cell.angle_gamma   90.00
#
_symmetry.space_group_name_H-M   'P 1'
#
loop_
_entity.id
_entity.type
_entity.pdbx_description
1 polymer ?
#
loop_
_entity_poly.entity_id
_entity_poly.type
_entity_poly.pdbx_seq_one_letter_code
_entity_poly.pdbx_strand_id
1 'polypeptide(L)'
;MLQNMGKLQRVHGGATIHQNRVKEPKLSEKRTQNLREKQEIAKRAACDIQDHECIFLDAGSSTFELIQYIEAKDITVVTNGMTHVEELLKHGIKTLMVGGQVKPTTMATVGANALETLRRYCFDRAFIGMNGIDVKYGLTTPDEQEALIKETAMKLSNHKYVLVDQSKFNQIYFARVPILDGLSIITSQKAMQSKMTEAYMNEFNFIGGKS
;
A
#
# COMPACT_ATOMS: atom_id res chain seq x y z
N MET A 1 -3.57 5.21 33.65
CA MET A 1 -3.98 3.95 33.03
C MET A 1 -3.29 3.73 31.67
N LEU A 2 -3.40 4.62 30.67
CA LEU A 2 -2.76 4.46 29.36
C LEU A 2 -1.23 4.50 29.36
N GLN A 3 -0.62 5.22 30.31
CA GLN A 3 0.85 5.27 30.48
C GLN A 3 1.44 3.92 30.90
N ASN A 4 0.73 3.18 31.77
CA ASN A 4 1.17 1.85 32.23
C ASN A 4 1.03 0.75 31.17
N MET A 5 0.36 1.05 30.04
CA MET A 5 0.23 0.16 28.88
C MET A 5 1.26 0.48 27.78
N GLY A 6 2.23 1.37 28.01
CA GLY A 6 3.24 1.77 27.01
C GLY A 6 2.67 2.54 25.82
N LYS A 7 1.42 3.02 25.89
CA LYS A 7 0.73 3.70 24.77
C LYS A 7 0.90 5.23 24.78
N LEU A 8 1.34 5.81 25.90
CA LEU A 8 1.48 7.26 26.06
C LEU A 8 2.77 7.57 26.82
N GLN A 9 3.55 8.51 26.35
CA GLN A 9 4.67 9.10 27.07
C GLN A 9 4.31 10.54 27.43
N ARG A 10 4.40 10.89 28.72
CA ARG A 10 4.23 12.28 29.19
C ARG A 10 5.46 13.09 28.81
N VAL A 11 5.22 14.24 28.20
CA VAL A 11 6.22 15.26 27.92
C VAL A 11 5.78 16.57 28.57
N HIS A 12 6.73 17.52 28.80
CA HIS A 12 6.38 18.85 29.31
C HIS A 12 5.39 19.53 28.36
N GLY A 13 4.14 19.74 28.82
CA GLY A 13 3.07 20.36 28.05
C GLY A 13 2.11 19.41 27.35
N GLY A 14 2.23 18.07 27.52
CA GLY A 14 1.30 17.14 26.85
C GLY A 14 1.64 15.66 27.04
N ALA A 15 1.09 14.83 26.17
CA ALA A 15 1.41 13.40 26.09
C ALA A 15 1.60 13.02 24.61
N THR A 16 2.66 12.30 24.31
CA THR A 16 2.92 11.71 22.99
C THR A 16 2.57 10.24 22.97
N ILE A 17 1.99 9.77 21.89
CA ILE A 17 1.77 8.34 21.66
C ILE A 17 3.12 7.72 21.25
N HIS A 18 3.59 6.75 22.02
CA HIS A 18 4.78 6.00 21.65
C HIS A 18 4.40 5.03 20.51
N GLN A 19 4.65 5.45 19.26
CA GLN A 19 4.43 4.58 18.12
C GLN A 19 5.55 3.53 18.07
N ASN A 20 5.19 2.26 18.19
CA ASN A 20 6.15 1.19 17.94
C ASN A 20 6.34 1.06 16.42
N ARG A 21 7.41 1.65 15.90
CA ARG A 21 7.70 1.78 14.47
C ARG A 21 7.94 0.45 13.74
N VAL A 22 8.22 -0.62 14.47
CA VAL A 22 8.44 -1.97 13.91
C VAL A 22 7.23 -2.88 14.08
N LYS A 23 6.23 -2.47 14.87
CA LYS A 23 5.03 -3.28 15.08
C LYS A 23 4.10 -3.16 13.87
N GLU A 24 3.90 -4.28 13.20
CA GLU A 24 2.97 -4.37 12.09
C GLU A 24 1.62 -4.94 12.55
N PRO A 25 0.49 -4.26 12.31
CA PRO A 25 -0.83 -4.83 12.51
C PRO A 25 -1.06 -6.00 11.56
N LYS A 26 -1.76 -7.05 12.02
CA LYS A 26 -2.10 -8.19 11.18
C LYS A 26 -2.97 -7.77 9.99
N LEU A 27 -2.81 -8.46 8.86
CA LEU A 27 -3.61 -8.19 7.66
C LEU A 27 -5.11 -8.30 7.94
N SER A 28 -5.53 -9.28 8.76
CA SER A 28 -6.93 -9.46 9.17
C SER A 28 -7.51 -8.23 9.88
N GLU A 29 -6.72 -7.58 10.75
CA GLU A 29 -7.11 -6.35 11.42
C GLU A 29 -7.18 -5.17 10.45
N LYS A 30 -6.19 -5.06 9.55
CA LYS A 30 -6.14 -4.02 8.52
C LYS A 30 -7.33 -4.11 7.55
N ARG A 31 -7.82 -5.30 7.21
CA ARG A 31 -8.92 -5.51 6.25
C ARG A 31 -10.24 -4.91 6.72
N THR A 32 -10.53 -4.93 8.01
CA THR A 32 -11.77 -4.38 8.56
C THR A 32 -11.70 -2.89 8.89
N GLN A 33 -10.50 -2.33 9.05
CA GLN A 33 -10.31 -0.92 9.36
C GLN A 33 -10.48 -0.04 8.11
N ASN A 34 -11.25 1.04 8.23
CA ASN A 34 -11.49 2.03 7.17
C ASN A 34 -11.95 1.41 5.84
N LEU A 35 -12.74 0.33 5.89
CA LEU A 35 -13.15 -0.44 4.71
C LEU A 35 -13.78 0.44 3.62
N ARG A 36 -14.71 1.35 3.99
CA ARG A 36 -15.35 2.26 3.04
C ARG A 36 -14.36 3.16 2.29
N GLU A 37 -13.37 3.71 3.01
CA GLU A 37 -12.32 4.52 2.37
C GLU A 37 -11.47 3.68 1.42
N LYS A 38 -11.10 2.45 1.80
CA LYS A 38 -10.34 1.54 0.94
C LYS A 38 -11.11 1.15 -0.32
N GLN A 39 -12.41 0.93 -0.22
CA GLN A 39 -13.27 0.65 -1.37
C GLN A 39 -13.36 1.86 -2.33
N GLU A 40 -13.47 3.07 -1.80
CA GLU A 40 -13.42 4.31 -2.60
C GLU A 40 -12.08 4.44 -3.33
N ILE A 41 -10.96 4.27 -2.62
CA ILE A 41 -9.60 4.30 -3.15
C ILE A 41 -9.40 3.21 -4.22
N ALA A 42 -9.84 1.99 -3.93
CA ALA A 42 -9.75 0.84 -4.80
C ALA A 42 -10.54 1.04 -6.10
N LYS A 43 -11.77 1.53 -6.01
CA LYS A 43 -12.61 1.85 -7.16
C LYS A 43 -11.94 2.91 -8.05
N ARG A 44 -11.39 3.98 -7.45
CA ARG A 44 -10.67 4.99 -8.20
C ARG A 44 -9.42 4.42 -8.88
N ALA A 45 -8.65 3.59 -8.17
CA ALA A 45 -7.44 2.97 -8.71
C ALA A 45 -7.75 2.03 -9.90
N ALA A 46 -8.83 1.27 -9.81
CA ALA A 46 -9.24 0.34 -10.85
C ALA A 46 -9.61 1.04 -12.17
N CYS A 47 -10.14 2.27 -12.12
CA CYS A 47 -10.47 3.04 -13.32
C CYS A 47 -9.27 3.34 -14.24
N ASP A 48 -8.05 3.27 -13.72
CA ASP A 48 -6.85 3.55 -14.52
C ASP A 48 -6.31 2.28 -15.22
N ILE A 49 -6.78 1.08 -14.86
CA ILE A 49 -6.34 -0.19 -15.45
C ILE A 49 -6.97 -0.35 -16.84
N GLN A 50 -6.16 -0.71 -17.83
CA GLN A 50 -6.58 -0.91 -19.22
C GLN A 50 -6.50 -2.38 -19.62
N ASP A 51 -7.24 -2.74 -20.67
CA ASP A 51 -7.17 -4.08 -21.26
C ASP A 51 -5.74 -4.44 -21.66
N HIS A 52 -5.40 -5.72 -21.53
CA HIS A 52 -4.11 -6.32 -21.91
C HIS A 52 -2.90 -5.87 -21.08
N GLU A 53 -3.07 -5.08 -20.01
CA GLU A 53 -1.96 -4.63 -19.17
C GLU A 53 -1.40 -5.74 -18.27
N CYS A 54 -0.11 -5.60 -17.96
CA CYS A 54 0.58 -6.36 -16.92
C CYS A 54 0.73 -5.47 -15.69
N ILE A 55 0.08 -5.82 -14.58
CA ILE A 55 0.07 -5.01 -13.36
C ILE A 55 0.67 -5.74 -12.16
N PHE A 56 1.25 -4.98 -11.26
CA PHE A 56 1.67 -5.49 -9.95
C PHE A 56 0.69 -5.05 -8.85
N LEU A 57 0.23 -6.00 -8.04
CA LEU A 57 -0.54 -5.76 -6.83
C LEU A 57 0.25 -6.17 -5.59
N ASP A 58 0.58 -5.21 -4.74
CA ASP A 58 1.22 -5.43 -3.44
C ASP A 58 0.28 -6.13 -2.44
N ALA A 59 0.84 -6.87 -1.49
CA ALA A 59 0.11 -7.61 -0.44
C ALA A 59 -0.53 -6.70 0.61
N GLY A 60 -1.36 -5.73 0.21
CA GLY A 60 -2.01 -4.76 1.09
C GLY A 60 -3.52 -4.97 1.22
N SER A 61 -4.13 -4.45 2.28
CA SER A 61 -5.59 -4.50 2.40
C SER A 61 -6.31 -3.57 1.42
N SER A 62 -5.71 -2.43 1.03
CA SER A 62 -6.28 -1.53 0.02
C SER A 62 -6.16 -2.10 -1.39
N THR A 63 -5.03 -2.74 -1.70
CA THR A 63 -4.81 -3.42 -2.98
C THR A 63 -5.65 -4.68 -3.11
N PHE A 64 -5.99 -5.35 -1.99
CA PHE A 64 -6.94 -6.44 -2.00
C PHE A 64 -8.34 -5.97 -2.41
N GLU A 65 -8.81 -4.85 -1.86
CA GLU A 65 -10.12 -4.27 -2.24
C GLU A 65 -10.18 -3.85 -3.72
N LEU A 66 -9.04 -3.55 -4.35
CA LEU A 66 -9.00 -3.18 -5.76
C LEU A 66 -9.46 -4.32 -6.68
N ILE A 67 -9.21 -5.57 -6.33
CA ILE A 67 -9.46 -6.74 -7.17
C ILE A 67 -10.92 -6.80 -7.63
N GLN A 68 -11.88 -6.53 -6.75
CA GLN A 68 -13.31 -6.59 -7.06
C GLN A 68 -13.82 -5.51 -8.04
N TYR A 69 -13.00 -4.48 -8.30
CA TYR A 69 -13.35 -3.37 -9.20
C TYR A 69 -12.59 -3.42 -10.53
N ILE A 70 -11.79 -4.46 -10.77
CA ILE A 70 -11.09 -4.62 -12.04
C ILE A 70 -12.09 -5.06 -13.11
N GLU A 71 -12.34 -4.18 -14.08
CA GLU A 71 -13.21 -4.45 -15.23
C GLU A 71 -12.41 -4.72 -16.51
N ALA A 72 -11.12 -4.37 -16.52
CA ALA A 72 -10.21 -4.55 -17.66
C ALA A 72 -10.02 -6.03 -17.99
N LYS A 73 -9.99 -6.34 -19.29
CA LYS A 73 -9.94 -7.70 -19.83
C LYS A 73 -8.53 -8.10 -20.21
N ASP A 74 -8.27 -9.41 -20.19
CA ASP A 74 -7.02 -10.02 -20.65
C ASP A 74 -5.77 -9.47 -19.95
N ILE A 75 -5.92 -8.97 -18.72
CA ILE A 75 -4.80 -8.49 -17.91
C ILE A 75 -4.03 -9.65 -17.28
N THR A 76 -2.76 -9.41 -16.99
CA THR A 76 -1.93 -10.30 -16.17
C THR A 76 -1.58 -9.59 -14.88
N VAL A 77 -1.89 -10.19 -13.73
CA VAL A 77 -1.55 -9.65 -12.41
C VAL A 77 -0.42 -10.44 -11.80
N VAL A 78 0.64 -9.75 -11.41
CA VAL A 78 1.71 -10.28 -10.56
C VAL A 78 1.49 -9.76 -9.15
N THR A 79 1.55 -10.63 -8.15
CA THR A 79 1.35 -10.24 -6.76
C THR A 79 2.30 -10.99 -5.82
N ASN A 80 2.70 -10.34 -4.74
CA ASN A 80 3.38 -10.98 -3.61
C ASN A 80 2.42 -11.33 -2.46
N GLY A 81 1.11 -11.09 -2.62
CA GLY A 81 0.08 -11.34 -1.62
C GLY A 81 -0.60 -12.70 -1.79
N MET A 82 -0.42 -13.61 -0.85
CA MET A 82 -1.06 -14.95 -0.90
C MET A 82 -2.59 -14.86 -0.96
N THR A 83 -3.19 -13.96 -0.19
CA THR A 83 -4.65 -13.79 -0.18
C THR A 83 -5.19 -13.18 -1.47
N HIS A 84 -4.36 -12.44 -2.21
CA HIS A 84 -4.73 -11.86 -3.51
C HIS A 84 -4.87 -12.92 -4.58
N VAL A 85 -4.04 -13.97 -4.54
CA VAL A 85 -4.07 -15.04 -5.55
C VAL A 85 -5.45 -15.69 -5.62
N GLU A 86 -5.99 -16.11 -4.48
CA GLU A 86 -7.32 -16.75 -4.44
C GLU A 86 -8.40 -15.82 -5.01
N GLU A 87 -8.37 -14.54 -4.63
CA GLU A 87 -9.38 -13.58 -5.06
C GLU A 87 -9.28 -13.25 -6.55
N LEU A 88 -8.08 -13.05 -7.06
CA LEU A 88 -7.83 -12.83 -8.49
C LEU A 88 -8.31 -14.01 -9.35
N LEU A 89 -8.05 -15.24 -8.91
CA LEU A 89 -8.50 -16.45 -9.61
C LEU A 89 -10.04 -16.57 -9.62
N LYS A 90 -10.74 -16.18 -8.54
CA LYS A 90 -12.23 -16.12 -8.51
C LYS A 90 -12.77 -15.15 -9.56
N HIS A 91 -12.04 -14.08 -9.86
CA HIS A 91 -12.42 -13.12 -10.90
C HIS A 91 -11.93 -13.51 -12.30
N GLY A 92 -11.35 -14.70 -12.45
CA GLY A 92 -10.88 -15.21 -13.76
C GLY A 92 -9.64 -14.47 -14.29
N ILE A 93 -8.91 -13.77 -13.43
CA ILE A 93 -7.75 -12.96 -13.81
C ILE A 93 -6.50 -13.84 -13.84
N LYS A 94 -5.73 -13.79 -14.93
CA LYS A 94 -4.44 -14.47 -15.04
C LYS A 94 -3.48 -13.95 -13.97
N THR A 95 -3.04 -14.83 -13.07
CA THR A 95 -2.30 -14.46 -11.87
C THR A 95 -0.95 -15.18 -11.80
N LEU A 96 0.10 -14.42 -11.52
CA LEU A 96 1.43 -14.91 -11.21
C LEU A 96 1.79 -14.51 -9.78
N MET A 97 2.17 -15.47 -8.96
CA MET A 97 2.62 -15.22 -7.60
C MET A 97 4.14 -15.08 -7.55
N VAL A 98 4.62 -14.00 -6.93
CA VAL A 98 6.05 -13.84 -6.60
C VAL A 98 6.41 -14.85 -5.53
N GLY A 99 7.39 -15.72 -5.82
CA GLY A 99 7.92 -16.69 -4.85
C GLY A 99 8.68 -16.03 -3.70
N GLY A 100 9.06 -16.79 -2.69
CA GLY A 100 9.88 -16.28 -1.59
C GLY A 100 9.45 -16.78 -0.22
N GLN A 101 9.97 -16.15 0.85
CA GLN A 101 9.59 -16.43 2.22
C GLN A 101 8.22 -15.81 2.52
N VAL A 102 7.32 -16.59 3.10
CA VAL A 102 6.01 -16.08 3.51
C VAL A 102 6.12 -15.39 4.87
N LYS A 103 5.65 -14.15 4.95
CA LYS A 103 5.51 -13.39 6.19
C LYS A 103 4.11 -13.58 6.78
N PRO A 104 3.97 -14.24 7.95
CA PRO A 104 2.64 -14.62 8.48
C PRO A 104 1.73 -13.42 8.84
N THR A 105 2.32 -12.29 9.23
CA THR A 105 1.56 -11.09 9.66
C THR A 105 0.81 -10.43 8.51
N THR A 106 1.39 -10.41 7.32
CA THR A 106 0.85 -9.74 6.13
C THR A 106 0.44 -10.70 5.02
N MET A 107 0.76 -12.01 5.19
CA MET A 107 0.54 -13.03 4.15
C MET A 107 1.21 -12.64 2.83
N ALA A 108 2.35 -11.95 2.92
CA ALA A 108 3.16 -11.50 1.80
C ALA A 108 4.37 -12.41 1.61
N THR A 109 4.79 -12.61 0.36
CA THR A 109 6.10 -13.18 0.05
C THR A 109 7.15 -12.08 -0.01
N VAL A 110 8.30 -12.33 0.60
CA VAL A 110 9.43 -11.40 0.71
C VAL A 110 10.77 -12.14 0.57
N GLY A 111 11.87 -11.41 0.62
CA GLY A 111 13.23 -11.96 0.61
C GLY A 111 13.87 -11.95 -0.77
N ALA A 112 15.12 -12.47 -0.82
CA ALA A 112 15.95 -12.43 -2.04
C ALA A 112 15.30 -13.11 -3.24
N ASN A 113 14.69 -14.29 -3.04
CA ASN A 113 14.01 -15.03 -4.11
C ASN A 113 12.80 -14.28 -4.65
N ALA A 114 12.08 -13.54 -3.77
CA ALA A 114 10.96 -12.72 -4.20
C ALA A 114 11.45 -11.56 -5.07
N LEU A 115 12.52 -10.87 -4.68
CA LEU A 115 13.13 -9.79 -5.45
C LEU A 115 13.67 -10.29 -6.79
N GLU A 116 14.34 -11.45 -6.82
CA GLU A 116 14.85 -12.04 -8.05
C GLU A 116 13.71 -12.41 -9.02
N THR A 117 12.63 -13.01 -8.51
CA THR A 117 11.45 -13.32 -9.30
C THR A 117 10.82 -12.05 -9.89
N LEU A 118 10.65 -11.03 -9.04
CA LEU A 118 10.02 -9.76 -9.43
C LEU A 118 10.80 -9.04 -10.55
N ARG A 119 12.14 -9.05 -10.48
CA ARG A 119 13.03 -8.43 -11.47
C ARG A 119 12.96 -9.03 -12.87
N ARG A 120 12.28 -10.15 -13.08
CA ARG A 120 12.06 -10.78 -14.39
C ARG A 120 10.88 -10.18 -15.13
N TYR A 121 10.14 -9.26 -14.52
CA TYR A 121 8.92 -8.67 -15.08
C TYR A 121 9.07 -7.17 -15.30
N CYS A 122 8.27 -6.65 -16.24
CA CYS A 122 8.00 -5.23 -16.41
C CYS A 122 6.51 -5.02 -16.29
N PHE A 123 6.10 -3.90 -15.68
CA PHE A 123 4.70 -3.63 -15.42
C PHE A 123 4.24 -2.32 -16.08
N ASP A 124 3.02 -2.32 -16.57
CA ASP A 124 2.37 -1.08 -16.97
C ASP A 124 2.02 -0.25 -15.73
N ARG A 125 1.52 -0.92 -14.68
CA ARG A 125 1.15 -0.27 -13.43
C ARG A 125 1.56 -1.08 -12.20
N ALA A 126 1.95 -0.36 -11.14
CA ALA A 126 2.07 -0.95 -9.80
C ALA A 126 1.10 -0.24 -8.84
N PHE A 127 0.35 -1.03 -8.09
CA PHE A 127 -0.50 -0.56 -7.01
C PHE A 127 0.06 -1.05 -5.68
N ILE A 128 0.50 -0.11 -4.86
CA ILE A 128 1.27 -0.36 -3.64
C ILE A 128 0.48 0.11 -2.42
N GLY A 129 0.29 -0.78 -1.44
CA GLY A 129 -0.20 -0.40 -0.12
C GLY A 129 0.91 0.23 0.72
N MET A 130 0.58 1.20 1.59
CA MET A 130 1.56 1.83 2.47
C MET A 130 1.07 1.87 3.91
N ASN A 131 2.00 1.78 4.86
CA ASN A 131 1.68 1.83 6.29
C ASN A 131 1.69 3.24 6.83
N GLY A 132 2.59 4.09 6.34
CA GLY A 132 2.71 5.48 6.77
C GLY A 132 3.16 6.41 5.66
N ILE A 133 2.67 7.64 5.72
CA ILE A 133 3.08 8.77 4.90
C ILE A 133 3.32 9.97 5.83
N ASP A 134 4.47 10.60 5.69
CA ASP A 134 4.91 11.73 6.53
C ASP A 134 5.66 12.76 5.68
N VAL A 135 5.45 14.05 5.94
CA VAL A 135 6.07 15.14 5.16
C VAL A 135 7.58 15.08 5.20
N LYS A 136 8.16 14.74 6.37
CA LYS A 136 9.62 14.70 6.55
C LYS A 136 10.26 13.39 6.09
N TYR A 137 9.57 12.26 6.37
CA TYR A 137 10.14 10.93 6.17
C TYR A 137 9.65 10.26 4.88
N GLY A 138 8.62 10.81 4.22
CA GLY A 138 8.02 10.26 3.02
C GLY A 138 7.21 9.01 3.31
N LEU A 139 7.31 8.01 2.46
CA LEU A 139 6.61 6.74 2.54
C LEU A 139 7.35 5.78 3.47
N THR A 140 6.63 5.12 4.38
CA THR A 140 7.23 4.23 5.38
C THR A 140 6.42 2.97 5.64
N THR A 141 7.12 1.88 5.98
CA THR A 141 6.54 0.57 6.35
C THR A 141 7.33 -0.05 7.52
N PRO A 142 6.75 -0.94 8.33
CA PRO A 142 7.48 -1.56 9.46
C PRO A 142 8.65 -2.46 9.06
N ASP A 143 8.61 -3.05 7.87
CA ASP A 143 9.49 -4.13 7.44
C ASP A 143 10.33 -3.74 6.23
N GLU A 144 11.65 -3.92 6.34
CA GLU A 144 12.60 -3.57 5.28
C GLU A 144 12.48 -4.46 4.03
N GLN A 145 12.12 -5.73 4.19
CA GLN A 145 11.97 -6.63 3.06
C GLN A 145 10.71 -6.28 2.26
N GLU A 146 9.62 -5.90 2.94
CA GLU A 146 8.44 -5.35 2.26
C GLU A 146 8.76 -4.01 1.58
N ALA A 147 9.56 -3.14 2.20
CA ALA A 147 10.00 -1.90 1.59
C ALA A 147 10.74 -2.14 0.27
N LEU A 148 11.65 -3.13 0.24
CA LEU A 148 12.39 -3.50 -0.96
C LEU A 148 11.49 -4.06 -2.07
N ILE A 149 10.48 -4.89 -1.74
CA ILE A 149 9.50 -5.37 -2.72
C ILE A 149 8.73 -4.20 -3.33
N LYS A 150 8.20 -3.29 -2.49
CA LYS A 150 7.45 -2.11 -2.93
C LYS A 150 8.28 -1.22 -3.85
N GLU A 151 9.50 -0.90 -3.44
CA GLU A 151 10.45 -0.11 -4.23
C GLU A 151 10.75 -0.78 -5.58
N THR A 152 11.07 -2.09 -5.56
CA THR A 152 11.42 -2.82 -6.77
C THR A 152 10.25 -2.88 -7.74
N ALA A 153 9.04 -3.17 -7.27
CA ALA A 153 7.85 -3.19 -8.11
C ALA A 153 7.59 -1.83 -8.77
N MET A 154 7.70 -0.74 -8.01
CA MET A 154 7.55 0.61 -8.55
C MET A 154 8.63 0.96 -9.59
N LYS A 155 9.89 0.56 -9.38
CA LYS A 155 10.98 0.77 -10.35
C LYS A 155 10.78 0.03 -11.68
N LEU A 156 10.08 -1.10 -11.63
CA LEU A 156 9.77 -1.93 -12.78
C LEU A 156 8.46 -1.54 -13.48
N SER A 157 7.81 -0.44 -13.05
CA SER A 157 6.50 -0.03 -13.54
C SER A 157 6.54 1.32 -14.25
N ASN A 158 5.75 1.46 -15.32
CA ASN A 158 5.56 2.73 -16.01
C ASN A 158 4.77 3.72 -15.10
N HIS A 159 3.62 3.29 -14.57
CA HIS A 159 2.80 4.08 -13.66
C HIS A 159 2.84 3.50 -12.25
N LYS A 160 2.98 4.37 -11.25
CA LYS A 160 3.19 3.98 -9.84
C LYS A 160 2.12 4.63 -8.97
N TYR A 161 1.32 3.80 -8.31
CA TYR A 161 0.24 4.25 -7.45
C TYR A 161 0.43 3.74 -6.03
N VAL A 162 0.37 4.64 -5.06
CA VAL A 162 0.35 4.32 -3.65
C VAL A 162 -1.06 4.54 -3.10
N LEU A 163 -1.65 3.49 -2.52
CA LEU A 163 -3.02 3.50 -2.00
C LEU A 163 -3.00 3.71 -0.49
N VAL A 164 -3.50 4.84 -0.02
CA VAL A 164 -3.50 5.20 1.42
C VAL A 164 -4.85 5.75 1.87
N ASP A 165 -5.39 5.20 2.93
CA ASP A 165 -6.53 5.76 3.65
C ASP A 165 -6.06 6.86 4.65
N GLN A 166 -6.99 7.64 5.19
CA GLN A 166 -6.70 8.76 6.09
C GLN A 166 -5.84 8.38 7.31
N SER A 167 -5.90 7.14 7.78
CA SER A 167 -5.15 6.70 8.96
C SER A 167 -3.65 6.57 8.73
N LYS A 168 -3.17 6.66 7.47
CA LYS A 168 -1.76 6.49 7.11
C LYS A 168 -0.99 7.81 7.16
N PHE A 169 -1.67 8.94 7.15
CA PHE A 169 -1.05 10.25 7.26
C PHE A 169 -0.49 10.50 8.66
N ASN A 170 0.65 11.16 8.74
CA ASN A 170 1.42 11.40 9.97
C ASN A 170 1.84 10.11 10.71
N GLN A 171 1.89 8.97 10.00
CA GLN A 171 2.41 7.72 10.54
C GLN A 171 3.83 7.49 10.01
N ILE A 172 4.73 7.12 10.93
CA ILE A 172 6.14 6.89 10.61
C ILE A 172 6.51 5.48 11.10
N TYR A 173 7.03 4.68 10.17
CA TYR A 173 7.53 3.34 10.47
C TYR A 173 9.03 3.24 10.21
N PHE A 174 9.61 2.07 10.52
CA PHE A 174 11.04 1.85 10.54
C PHE A 174 11.71 1.98 9.17
N ALA A 175 11.17 1.29 8.16
CA ALA A 175 11.76 1.25 6.82
C ALA A 175 11.13 2.32 5.92
N ARG A 176 11.96 3.04 5.18
CA ARG A 176 11.53 4.02 4.17
C ARG A 176 11.38 3.35 2.81
N VAL A 177 10.38 3.80 2.07
CA VAL A 177 10.20 3.48 0.65
C VAL A 177 10.45 4.77 -0.13
N PRO A 178 11.38 4.77 -1.11
CA PRO A 178 11.70 6.00 -1.83
C PRO A 178 10.51 6.49 -2.67
N ILE A 179 10.39 7.81 -2.75
CA ILE A 179 9.46 8.46 -3.65
C ILE A 179 10.14 8.49 -5.03
N LEU A 180 9.54 7.83 -6.00
CA LEU A 180 10.06 7.75 -7.36
C LEU A 180 9.34 8.74 -8.26
N ASP A 181 10.02 9.19 -9.32
CA ASP A 181 9.43 10.08 -10.32
C ASP A 181 8.16 9.47 -10.93
N GLY A 182 7.12 10.29 -11.06
CA GLY A 182 5.82 9.89 -11.59
C GLY A 182 4.96 9.06 -10.62
N LEU A 183 5.35 8.97 -9.33
CA LEU A 183 4.53 8.34 -8.31
C LEU A 183 3.30 9.20 -8.01
N SER A 184 2.13 8.58 -7.97
CA SER A 184 0.87 9.21 -7.59
C SER A 184 0.29 8.53 -6.34
N ILE A 185 -0.29 9.32 -5.45
CA ILE A 185 -0.99 8.83 -4.26
C ILE A 185 -2.48 8.86 -4.52
N ILE A 186 -3.16 7.72 -4.38
CA ILE A 186 -4.61 7.63 -4.42
C ILE A 186 -5.12 7.55 -2.99
N THR A 187 -6.01 8.48 -2.63
CA THR A 187 -6.62 8.55 -1.30
C THR A 187 -8.11 8.89 -1.39
N SER A 188 -8.83 8.77 -0.29
CA SER A 188 -10.26 9.09 -0.24
C SER A 188 -10.53 10.59 -0.36
N GLN A 189 -11.72 10.96 -0.85
CA GLN A 189 -12.14 12.35 -0.92
C GLN A 189 -12.14 13.02 0.47
N LYS A 190 -12.54 12.27 1.50
CA LYS A 190 -12.48 12.73 2.89
C LYS A 190 -11.06 13.09 3.32
N ALA A 191 -10.07 12.26 2.97
CA ALA A 191 -8.67 12.56 3.25
C ALA A 191 -8.20 13.79 2.47
N MET A 192 -8.56 13.93 1.19
CA MET A 192 -8.22 15.09 0.36
C MET A 192 -8.74 16.42 0.91
N GLN A 193 -9.91 16.43 1.52
CA GLN A 193 -10.54 17.61 2.12
C GLN A 193 -10.05 17.92 3.54
N SER A 194 -9.21 17.06 4.10
CA SER A 194 -8.68 17.25 5.45
C SER A 194 -7.52 18.25 5.45
N LYS A 195 -7.52 19.18 6.41
CA LYS A 195 -6.38 20.08 6.67
C LYS A 195 -5.06 19.32 6.90
N MET A 196 -5.16 18.07 7.33
CA MET A 196 -4.00 17.20 7.53
C MET A 196 -3.26 16.92 6.22
N THR A 197 -3.96 16.85 5.09
CA THR A 197 -3.37 16.54 3.79
C THR A 197 -2.84 17.75 3.03
N GLU A 198 -3.21 18.96 3.41
CA GLU A 198 -2.73 20.19 2.76
C GLU A 198 -1.19 20.27 2.70
N ALA A 199 -0.52 19.93 3.80
CA ALA A 199 0.95 19.94 3.85
C ALA A 199 1.61 18.92 2.90
N TYR A 200 0.88 17.90 2.48
CA TYR A 200 1.38 16.83 1.60
C TYR A 200 1.17 17.15 0.13
N MET A 201 0.21 18.03 -0.21
CA MET A 201 -0.12 18.35 -1.61
C MET A 201 1.03 19.02 -2.38
N ASN A 202 1.95 19.66 -1.67
CA ASN A 202 3.13 20.27 -2.27
C ASN A 202 4.26 19.27 -2.51
N GLU A 203 4.25 18.14 -1.81
CA GLU A 203 5.32 17.13 -1.81
C GLU A 203 4.97 15.89 -2.65
N PHE A 204 3.67 15.64 -2.88
CA PHE A 204 3.18 14.44 -3.54
C PHE A 204 2.11 14.77 -4.58
N ASN A 205 2.12 14.02 -5.68
CA ASN A 205 1.04 14.05 -6.64
C ASN A 205 -0.14 13.23 -6.13
N PHE A 206 -1.26 13.89 -5.84
CA PHE A 206 -2.48 13.24 -5.35
C PHE A 206 -3.51 13.07 -6.46
N ILE A 207 -4.09 11.88 -6.53
CA ILE A 207 -5.27 11.58 -7.32
C ILE A 207 -6.41 11.34 -6.32
N GLY A 208 -7.34 12.29 -6.24
CA GLY A 208 -8.53 12.19 -5.40
C GLY A 208 -9.61 11.32 -6.03
N GLY A 209 -10.38 10.62 -5.17
CA GLY A 209 -11.60 9.97 -5.61
C GLY A 209 -12.59 11.00 -6.09
N LYS A 210 -12.84 11.09 -7.40
CA LYS A 210 -14.10 11.61 -7.93
C LYS A 210 -15.00 10.39 -8.13
N SER A 211 -16.15 10.42 -7.48
CA SER A 211 -17.29 9.53 -7.75
C SER A 211 -17.75 9.67 -9.18
#